data_6b4ce877bc39427eaa533ef6b3668f63
#
_entry.id   6b4ce877bc39427eaa533ef6b3668f63
#
_cell.length_a   1.000
_cell.length_b   1.000
_cell.length_c   1.000
_cell.angle_alpha   90.00
_cell.angle_beta   90.00
_cell.angle_gamma   90.00
#
_symmetry.space_group_name_H-M   'P 1'
#
loop_
_entity.id
_entity.type
_entity.pdbx_description
1 polymer ?
#
loop_
_entity_poly.entity_id
_entity_poly.type
_entity_poly.pdbx_seq_one_letter_code
_entity_poly.pdbx_strand_id
1 'polypeptide(L)'
;VYGAIAFNRRFHQRYSEMRKAIQRDEIGTPETLHITSRSATPPSAKFISTSGGLFGEKGSHFYDLIRWMLNSDTREVFAYGDALFDPEFKVINQPDTAVVLMRLNNGVLCSLNFSWRSGYGHDERLEIAGSKGMIQTVQNTNTSEHDPDKKAFFKLQNLPNWNEVFKKTYSDELNVFISEIRNGPRGNLPTLSDGVEAQKIADAIDESFQTKKSIFLNNL
;
A
#
# COMPACT_ATOMS: atom_id res chain seq x y z
N VAL A 1 4.30 15.06 -24.58
CA VAL A 1 3.04 14.54 -24.04
C VAL A 1 3.12 14.59 -22.53
N TYR A 2 2.14 15.18 -21.87
CA TYR A 2 2.04 15.19 -20.41
C TYR A 2 1.36 13.90 -19.95
N GLY A 3 1.97 13.16 -19.04
CA GLY A 3 1.44 11.89 -18.54
C GLY A 3 1.65 11.76 -17.03
N ALA A 4 0.74 11.08 -16.37
CA ALA A 4 0.81 10.75 -14.94
C ALA A 4 0.41 9.30 -14.72
N ILE A 5 0.86 8.73 -13.61
CA ILE A 5 0.43 7.41 -13.14
C ILE A 5 -0.73 7.59 -12.15
N ALA A 6 -1.73 6.72 -12.22
CA ALA A 6 -2.91 6.80 -11.37
C ALA A 6 -2.66 6.20 -9.96
N PHE A 7 -1.68 6.74 -9.24
CA PHE A 7 -1.47 6.40 -7.83
C PHE A 7 -2.41 7.23 -6.95
N ASN A 8 -3.68 6.93 -7.04
CA ASN A 8 -4.78 7.67 -6.44
C ASN A 8 -4.68 7.84 -4.91
N ARG A 9 -3.95 6.98 -4.21
CA ARG A 9 -3.78 7.06 -2.74
C ARG A 9 -3.12 8.35 -2.30
N ARG A 10 -2.26 8.98 -3.13
CA ARG A 10 -1.68 10.31 -2.83
C ARG A 10 -2.75 11.40 -2.65
N PHE A 11 -3.94 11.22 -3.26
CA PHE A 11 -5.08 12.15 -3.19
C PHE A 11 -6.08 11.80 -2.08
N HIS A 12 -5.87 10.70 -1.37
CA HIS A 12 -6.73 10.34 -0.26
C HIS A 12 -6.37 11.18 0.98
N GLN A 13 -7.37 11.86 1.55
CA GLN A 13 -7.18 12.82 2.65
C GLN A 13 -6.34 12.24 3.80
N ARG A 14 -6.62 10.99 4.25
CA ARG A 14 -5.88 10.37 5.35
C ARG A 14 -4.37 10.29 5.08
N TYR A 15 -3.96 9.93 3.87
CA TYR A 15 -2.55 9.79 3.52
C TYR A 15 -1.87 11.14 3.30
N SER A 16 -2.59 12.12 2.73
CA SER A 16 -2.07 13.48 2.59
C SER A 16 -1.86 14.17 3.94
N GLU A 17 -2.76 13.95 4.91
CA GLU A 17 -2.59 14.48 6.27
C GLU A 17 -1.44 13.79 7.02
N MET A 18 -1.29 12.46 6.89
CA MET A 18 -0.13 11.75 7.45
C MET A 18 1.19 12.29 6.91
N ARG A 19 1.30 12.50 5.59
CA ARG A 19 2.49 13.11 4.99
C ARG A 19 2.77 14.49 5.53
N LYS A 20 1.75 15.34 5.65
CA LYS A 20 1.90 16.69 6.25
C LYS A 20 2.37 16.63 7.69
N ALA A 21 1.86 15.70 8.50
CA ALA A 21 2.28 15.50 9.88
C ALA A 21 3.78 15.12 9.97
N ILE A 22 4.25 14.22 9.08
CA ILE A 22 5.67 13.88 8.96
C ILE A 22 6.50 15.12 8.58
N GLN A 23 6.05 15.87 7.57
CA GLN A 23 6.74 17.08 7.12
C GLN A 23 6.81 18.18 8.19
N ARG A 24 5.84 18.22 9.11
CA ARG A 24 5.82 19.12 10.27
C ARG A 24 6.58 18.58 11.48
N ASP A 25 7.29 17.46 11.34
CA ASP A 25 8.06 16.80 12.41
C ASP A 25 7.22 16.37 13.63
N GLU A 26 5.91 16.10 13.44
CA GLU A 26 5.00 15.78 14.54
C GLU A 26 5.32 14.40 15.18
N ILE A 27 5.90 13.47 14.41
CA ILE A 27 6.33 12.16 14.93
C ILE A 27 7.84 12.05 15.07
N GLY A 28 8.60 13.09 14.79
CA GLY A 28 10.06 13.05 14.74
C GLY A 28 10.57 12.26 13.53
N THR A 29 11.76 11.66 13.68
CA THR A 29 12.35 10.82 12.65
C THR A 29 11.56 9.52 12.51
N PRO A 30 10.98 9.20 11.32
CA PRO A 30 10.33 7.92 11.10
C PRO A 30 11.29 6.74 11.28
N GLU A 31 10.85 5.70 11.96
CA GLU A 31 11.63 4.50 12.29
C GLU A 31 11.01 3.23 11.70
N THR A 32 9.68 3.07 11.84
CA THR A 32 8.96 1.92 11.30
C THR A 32 7.69 2.33 10.57
N LEU A 33 7.31 1.52 9.57
CA LEU A 33 6.06 1.67 8.84
C LEU A 33 5.40 0.30 8.67
N HIS A 34 4.10 0.22 9.00
CA HIS A 34 3.30 -0.99 8.83
C HIS A 34 2.11 -0.73 7.91
N ILE A 35 1.90 -1.63 6.94
CA ILE A 35 0.74 -1.61 6.05
C ILE A 35 0.00 -2.93 6.12
N THR A 36 -1.32 -2.86 6.26
CA THR A 36 -2.23 -3.97 5.99
C THR A 36 -3.11 -3.60 4.80
N SER A 37 -3.18 -4.47 3.78
CA SER A 37 -4.11 -4.29 2.67
C SER A 37 -4.77 -5.62 2.30
N ARG A 38 -6.09 -5.70 2.53
CA ARG A 38 -6.88 -6.89 2.26
C ARG A 38 -8.12 -6.51 1.44
N SER A 39 -8.37 -7.25 0.37
CA SER A 39 -9.53 -7.04 -0.49
C SER A 39 -10.76 -7.77 0.05
N ALA A 40 -11.94 -7.17 -0.08
CA ALA A 40 -13.19 -7.82 0.32
C ALA A 40 -13.49 -9.05 -0.56
N THR A 41 -13.18 -8.94 -1.86
CA THR A 41 -13.42 -9.98 -2.86
C THR A 41 -12.13 -10.23 -3.62
N PRO A 42 -11.67 -11.49 -3.70
CA PRO A 42 -10.50 -11.83 -4.50
C PRO A 42 -10.78 -11.65 -6.00
N PRO A 43 -9.81 -11.16 -6.78
CA PRO A 43 -9.88 -11.18 -8.24
C PRO A 43 -9.75 -12.62 -8.75
N SER A 44 -10.14 -12.87 -10.01
CA SER A 44 -9.94 -14.19 -10.62
C SER A 44 -8.45 -14.45 -10.88
N ALA A 45 -8.03 -15.72 -10.80
CA ALA A 45 -6.66 -16.14 -11.14
C ALA A 45 -6.28 -15.72 -12.56
N LYS A 46 -7.23 -15.75 -13.51
CA LYS A 46 -7.02 -15.27 -14.88
C LYS A 46 -6.64 -13.80 -14.94
N PHE A 47 -7.28 -12.94 -14.15
CA PHE A 47 -6.90 -11.51 -14.06
C PHE A 47 -5.49 -11.37 -13.47
N ILE A 48 -5.22 -12.07 -12.38
CA ILE A 48 -3.94 -11.99 -11.67
C ILE A 48 -2.77 -12.44 -12.55
N SER A 49 -2.95 -13.47 -13.38
CA SER A 49 -1.89 -13.94 -14.29
C SER A 49 -1.45 -12.91 -15.34
N THR A 50 -2.23 -11.84 -15.56
CA THR A 50 -1.97 -10.80 -16.56
C THR A 50 -1.79 -9.39 -15.99
N SER A 51 -2.05 -9.20 -14.69
CA SER A 51 -2.03 -7.87 -14.05
C SER A 51 -0.78 -7.58 -13.22
N GLY A 52 0.20 -8.46 -13.22
CA GLY A 52 1.42 -8.30 -12.39
C GLY A 52 1.33 -8.91 -11.00
N GLY A 53 0.27 -9.69 -10.72
CA GLY A 53 0.14 -10.44 -9.47
C GLY A 53 -0.13 -9.59 -8.23
N LEU A 54 0.02 -10.21 -7.06
CA LEU A 54 -0.18 -9.54 -5.77
C LEU A 54 0.81 -8.40 -5.58
N PHE A 55 2.05 -8.59 -6.00
CA PHE A 55 3.12 -7.62 -5.79
C PHE A 55 3.07 -6.47 -6.79
N GLY A 56 2.75 -6.72 -8.05
CA GLY A 56 2.62 -5.69 -9.07
C GLY A 56 1.30 -4.91 -8.97
N GLU A 57 0.17 -5.59 -9.06
CA GLU A 57 -1.13 -4.95 -9.14
C GLU A 57 -1.52 -4.28 -7.83
N LYS A 58 -1.50 -5.02 -6.70
CA LYS A 58 -1.86 -4.47 -5.40
C LYS A 58 -0.72 -3.67 -4.76
N GLY A 59 0.50 -4.22 -4.79
CA GLY A 59 1.64 -3.69 -4.05
C GLY A 59 2.14 -2.36 -4.58
N SER A 60 2.14 -2.13 -5.90
CA SER A 60 2.65 -0.91 -6.54
C SER A 60 2.09 0.39 -5.92
N HIS A 61 0.82 0.40 -5.59
CA HIS A 61 0.18 1.53 -4.93
C HIS A 61 0.79 1.87 -3.57
N PHE A 62 1.26 0.87 -2.84
CA PHE A 62 1.84 1.06 -1.50
C PHE A 62 3.32 1.38 -1.58
N TYR A 63 4.05 0.84 -2.55
CA TYR A 63 5.45 1.20 -2.77
C TYR A 63 5.58 2.66 -3.16
N ASP A 64 4.71 3.14 -4.05
CA ASP A 64 4.59 4.55 -4.35
C ASP A 64 4.25 5.40 -3.11
N LEU A 65 3.26 4.97 -2.33
CA LEU A 65 2.82 5.68 -1.14
C LEU A 65 3.93 5.81 -0.09
N ILE A 66 4.71 4.74 0.15
CA ILE A 66 5.86 4.72 1.07
C ILE A 66 6.91 5.72 0.60
N ARG A 67 7.33 5.64 -0.68
CA ARG A 67 8.32 6.53 -1.26
C ARG A 67 7.90 7.99 -1.16
N TRP A 68 6.64 8.28 -1.50
CA TRP A 68 6.07 9.62 -1.45
C TRP A 68 5.94 10.18 -0.02
N MET A 69 5.55 9.37 0.95
CA MET A 69 5.41 9.80 2.35
C MET A 69 6.76 10.05 3.01
N LEU A 70 7.70 9.11 2.84
CA LEU A 70 8.97 9.10 3.58
C LEU A 70 10.12 9.73 2.79
N ASN A 71 9.85 10.15 1.53
CA ASN A 71 10.85 10.73 0.63
C ASN A 71 12.14 9.92 0.59
N SER A 72 12.01 8.60 0.43
CA SER A 72 13.14 7.67 0.45
C SER A 72 12.85 6.46 -0.43
N ASP A 73 13.85 6.03 -1.19
CA ASP A 73 13.78 4.84 -2.02
C ASP A 73 14.02 3.57 -1.22
N THR A 74 13.56 2.45 -1.77
CA THR A 74 13.74 1.12 -1.18
C THR A 74 15.17 0.63 -1.45
N ARG A 75 15.83 0.14 -0.40
CA ARG A 75 17.18 -0.43 -0.45
C ARG A 75 17.17 -1.95 -0.57
N GLU A 76 16.30 -2.61 0.20
CA GLU A 76 16.28 -4.05 0.35
C GLU A 76 14.84 -4.52 0.57
N VAL A 77 14.49 -5.67 0.00
CA VAL A 77 13.20 -6.32 0.20
C VAL A 77 13.36 -7.81 0.50
N PHE A 78 12.41 -8.36 1.26
CA PHE A 78 12.25 -9.78 1.48
C PHE A 78 10.75 -10.13 1.53
N ALA A 79 10.34 -11.22 0.88
CA ALA A 79 8.94 -11.62 0.80
C ALA A 79 8.69 -13.08 1.10
N TYR A 80 7.67 -13.33 1.93
CA TYR A 80 6.99 -14.61 2.04
C TYR A 80 5.56 -14.49 1.51
N GLY A 81 5.10 -15.52 0.85
CA GLY A 81 3.72 -15.61 0.39
C GLY A 81 3.35 -17.06 0.06
N ASP A 82 2.05 -17.32 -0.02
CA ASP A 82 1.50 -18.59 -0.46
C ASP A 82 0.06 -18.40 -0.97
N ALA A 83 -0.46 -19.40 -1.68
CA ALA A 83 -1.87 -19.53 -2.00
C ALA A 83 -2.57 -20.25 -0.83
N LEU A 84 -3.04 -19.47 0.15
CA LEU A 84 -3.57 -20.00 1.40
C LEU A 84 -5.07 -20.32 1.34
N PHE A 85 -5.80 -19.69 0.42
CA PHE A 85 -7.24 -19.86 0.35
C PHE A 85 -7.79 -20.25 -1.01
N ASP A 86 -7.04 -20.06 -2.10
CA ASP A 86 -7.47 -20.39 -3.44
C ASP A 86 -6.39 -21.19 -4.19
N PRO A 87 -6.61 -22.50 -4.45
CA PRO A 87 -5.64 -23.33 -5.12
C PRO A 87 -5.34 -22.91 -6.57
N GLU A 88 -6.21 -22.14 -7.24
CA GLU A 88 -5.94 -21.64 -8.58
C GLU A 88 -4.73 -20.70 -8.60
N PHE A 89 -4.47 -19.96 -7.51
CA PHE A 89 -3.28 -19.13 -7.37
C PHE A 89 -1.98 -19.96 -7.34
N LYS A 90 -2.03 -21.18 -6.81
CA LYS A 90 -0.89 -22.12 -6.92
C LYS A 90 -0.58 -22.51 -8.36
N VAL A 91 -1.63 -22.74 -9.16
CA VAL A 91 -1.46 -23.14 -10.57
C VAL A 91 -0.74 -22.06 -11.37
N ILE A 92 -0.99 -20.79 -11.08
CA ILE A 92 -0.35 -19.65 -11.74
C ILE A 92 0.92 -19.16 -11.02
N ASN A 93 1.41 -19.90 -10.01
CA ASN A 93 2.58 -19.56 -9.20
C ASN A 93 2.53 -18.15 -8.61
N GLN A 94 1.34 -17.76 -8.12
CA GLN A 94 1.13 -16.46 -7.47
C GLN A 94 0.62 -16.64 -6.05
N PRO A 95 1.04 -15.81 -5.08
CA PRO A 95 0.47 -15.84 -3.76
C PRO A 95 -0.89 -15.12 -3.74
N ASP A 96 -1.82 -15.63 -2.95
CA ASP A 96 -3.04 -14.90 -2.58
C ASP A 96 -2.88 -14.10 -1.27
N THR A 97 -1.87 -14.46 -0.51
CA THR A 97 -1.51 -13.81 0.76
C THR A 97 0.00 -13.73 0.89
N ALA A 98 0.51 -12.58 1.30
CA ALA A 98 1.94 -12.34 1.46
C ALA A 98 2.27 -11.36 2.59
N VAL A 99 3.48 -11.53 3.13
CA VAL A 99 4.14 -10.57 4.02
C VAL A 99 5.44 -10.14 3.36
N VAL A 100 5.63 -8.83 3.26
CA VAL A 100 6.82 -8.21 2.68
C VAL A 100 7.51 -7.38 3.74
N LEU A 101 8.82 -7.53 3.86
CA LEU A 101 9.70 -6.68 4.65
C LEU A 101 10.53 -5.82 3.70
N MET A 102 10.66 -4.53 4.04
CA MET A 102 11.46 -3.59 3.26
C MET A 102 12.34 -2.77 4.19
N ARG A 103 13.51 -2.39 3.70
CA ARG A 103 14.37 -1.37 4.30
C ARG A 103 14.55 -0.24 3.31
N LEU A 104 14.33 0.98 3.75
CA LEU A 104 14.54 2.17 2.93
C LEU A 104 15.98 2.68 3.05
N ASN A 105 16.39 3.55 2.11
CA ASN A 105 17.73 4.15 2.13
C ASN A 105 17.97 5.03 3.37
N ASN A 106 16.92 5.66 3.91
CA ASN A 106 16.98 6.43 5.15
C ASN A 106 16.94 5.57 6.44
N GLY A 107 16.92 4.23 6.30
CA GLY A 107 16.97 3.27 7.40
C GLY A 107 15.61 2.81 7.93
N VAL A 108 14.50 3.42 7.54
CA VAL A 108 13.15 3.03 7.96
C VAL A 108 12.88 1.57 7.60
N LEU A 109 12.32 0.82 8.55
CA LEU A 109 11.90 -0.57 8.38
C LEU A 109 10.40 -0.62 8.09
N CYS A 110 10.03 -1.26 6.98
CA CYS A 110 8.64 -1.39 6.57
C CYS A 110 8.20 -2.87 6.59
N SER A 111 6.97 -3.11 7.05
CA SER A 111 6.31 -4.40 6.91
C SER A 111 4.94 -4.23 6.24
N LEU A 112 4.66 -5.05 5.22
CA LEU A 112 3.44 -5.00 4.45
C LEU A 112 2.76 -6.37 4.50
N ASN A 113 1.49 -6.38 4.87
CA ASN A 113 0.65 -7.58 4.92
C ASN A 113 -0.42 -7.47 3.85
N PHE A 114 -0.32 -8.29 2.81
CA PHE A 114 -1.22 -8.30 1.67
C PHE A 114 -2.07 -9.56 1.64
N SER A 115 -3.35 -9.43 1.33
CA SER A 115 -4.20 -10.55 0.97
C SER A 115 -5.27 -10.12 -0.04
N TRP A 116 -5.62 -11.03 -0.94
CA TRP A 116 -6.74 -10.85 -1.84
C TRP A 116 -8.09 -11.14 -1.18
N ARG A 117 -8.09 -11.56 0.09
CA ARG A 117 -9.33 -11.87 0.82
C ARG A 117 -9.36 -11.25 2.21
N SER A 118 -10.54 -10.72 2.54
CA SER A 118 -10.93 -10.43 3.91
C SER A 118 -12.40 -10.83 4.10
N GLY A 119 -12.75 -11.38 5.23
CA GLY A 119 -14.14 -11.78 5.54
C GLY A 119 -15.00 -10.63 6.08
N TYR A 120 -14.52 -9.39 6.08
CA TYR A 120 -15.13 -8.26 6.78
C TYR A 120 -15.14 -6.95 5.98
N GLY A 121 -14.82 -6.99 4.70
CA GLY A 121 -14.82 -5.83 3.82
C GLY A 121 -13.40 -5.42 3.38
N HIS A 122 -13.25 -4.25 2.75
CA HIS A 122 -11.95 -3.75 2.31
C HIS A 122 -11.18 -3.20 3.51
N ASP A 123 -10.03 -3.79 3.81
CA ASP A 123 -9.17 -3.40 4.94
C ASP A 123 -7.86 -2.78 4.43
N GLU A 124 -7.67 -1.49 4.66
CA GLU A 124 -6.46 -0.77 4.30
C GLU A 124 -6.04 0.13 5.45
N ARG A 125 -4.98 -0.27 6.15
CA ARG A 125 -4.44 0.42 7.32
C ARG A 125 -2.97 0.70 7.12
N LEU A 126 -2.54 1.88 7.61
CA LEU A 126 -1.16 2.31 7.61
C LEU A 126 -0.82 2.93 8.97
N GLU A 127 0.32 2.57 9.51
CA GLU A 127 0.89 3.08 10.76
C GLU A 127 2.34 3.47 10.53
N ILE A 128 2.76 4.62 11.06
CA ILE A 128 4.16 5.07 11.05
C ILE A 128 4.53 5.49 12.48
N ALA A 129 5.53 4.83 13.05
CA ALA A 129 6.14 5.24 14.31
C ALA A 129 7.46 5.96 14.05
N GLY A 130 7.72 6.97 14.84
CA GLY A 130 8.94 7.76 14.81
C GLY A 130 9.41 8.13 16.21
N SER A 131 10.52 8.83 16.28
CA SER A 131 11.24 9.11 17.54
C SER A 131 10.47 9.98 18.56
N LYS A 132 9.39 10.68 18.14
CA LYS A 132 8.59 11.52 19.00
C LYS A 132 7.14 11.07 19.15
N GLY A 133 6.66 10.14 18.31
CA GLY A 133 5.28 9.70 18.33
C GLY A 133 4.93 8.76 17.18
N MET A 134 3.66 8.48 17.03
CA MET A 134 3.12 7.57 16.03
C MET A 134 1.85 8.16 15.41
N ILE A 135 1.66 7.93 14.11
CA ILE A 135 0.41 8.22 13.41
C ILE A 135 -0.10 6.96 12.69
N GLN A 136 -1.41 6.81 12.67
CA GLN A 136 -2.05 5.69 11.97
C GLN A 136 -3.33 6.12 11.27
N THR A 137 -3.69 5.38 10.22
CA THR A 137 -5.01 5.51 9.63
C THR A 137 -6.03 4.83 10.53
N VAL A 138 -7.06 5.57 10.92
CA VAL A 138 -8.23 4.99 11.63
C VAL A 138 -9.22 4.49 10.59
N GLN A 139 -9.57 3.21 10.66
CA GLN A 139 -10.78 2.73 10.00
C GLN A 139 -11.97 3.02 10.91
N ASN A 140 -13.03 3.62 10.37
CA ASN A 140 -14.30 3.69 11.06
C ASN A 140 -14.86 2.26 11.16
N THR A 141 -14.44 1.57 12.19
CA THR A 141 -15.03 0.27 12.54
C THR A 141 -16.27 0.56 13.34
N ASN A 142 -17.42 0.08 12.89
CA ASN A 142 -18.50 -0.17 13.81
C ASN A 142 -18.03 -1.30 14.75
N THR A 143 -17.31 -0.92 15.80
CA THR A 143 -16.99 -1.83 16.88
C THR A 143 -18.33 -2.17 17.55
N SER A 144 -18.72 -3.43 17.45
CA SER A 144 -19.75 -3.95 18.35
C SER A 144 -19.28 -3.67 19.76
N GLU A 145 -20.20 -3.14 20.58
CA GLU A 145 -19.96 -2.69 21.95
C GLU A 145 -19.04 -3.62 22.73
N HIS A 146 -18.14 -3.03 23.49
CA HIS A 146 -17.31 -3.70 24.46
C HIS A 146 -18.23 -4.40 25.48
N ASP A 147 -18.39 -5.72 25.38
CA ASP A 147 -18.96 -6.55 26.42
C ASP A 147 -17.81 -6.89 27.38
N PRO A 148 -17.78 -6.31 28.60
CA PRO A 148 -16.70 -6.52 29.55
C PRO A 148 -16.59 -7.98 30.04
N ASP A 149 -17.64 -8.80 29.87
CA ASP A 149 -17.66 -10.20 30.26
C ASP A 149 -17.18 -11.15 29.14
N LYS A 150 -17.02 -10.67 27.92
CA LYS A 150 -16.43 -11.42 26.81
C LYS A 150 -14.99 -10.97 26.63
N LYS A 151 -14.03 -11.90 26.82
CA LYS A 151 -12.61 -11.69 26.50
C LYS A 151 -12.49 -10.91 25.18
N ALA A 152 -11.91 -9.71 25.25
CA ALA A 152 -11.96 -8.67 24.23
C ALA A 152 -11.35 -9.10 22.89
N PHE A 153 -12.14 -9.67 22.02
CA PHE A 153 -11.81 -9.78 20.60
C PHE A 153 -12.64 -8.74 19.84
N PHE A 154 -11.98 -7.74 19.28
CA PHE A 154 -12.61 -6.85 18.33
C PHE A 154 -12.79 -7.61 17.01
N LYS A 155 -14.02 -7.87 16.63
CA LYS A 155 -14.36 -8.42 15.33
C LYS A 155 -14.67 -7.26 14.38
N LEU A 156 -13.80 -7.04 13.39
CA LEU A 156 -14.07 -6.11 12.31
C LEU A 156 -15.22 -6.69 11.46
N GLN A 157 -16.26 -5.88 11.22
CA GLN A 157 -17.41 -6.26 10.42
C GLN A 157 -17.87 -5.10 9.54
N ASN A 158 -18.40 -5.43 8.36
CA ASN A 158 -19.08 -4.50 7.48
C ASN A 158 -18.24 -3.26 7.11
N LEU A 159 -16.95 -3.42 6.85
CA LEU A 159 -16.16 -2.35 6.28
C LEU A 159 -16.70 -2.00 4.87
N PRO A 160 -16.61 -0.72 4.47
CA PRO A 160 -17.05 -0.29 3.16
C PRO A 160 -16.31 -1.05 2.06
N ASN A 161 -16.91 -1.12 0.89
CA ASN A 161 -16.22 -1.68 -0.27
C ASN A 161 -15.19 -0.67 -0.82
N TRP A 162 -14.27 -1.15 -1.65
CA TRP A 162 -13.21 -0.36 -2.24
C TRP A 162 -13.72 0.90 -3.00
N ASN A 163 -14.80 0.76 -3.77
CA ASN A 163 -15.36 1.88 -4.53
C ASN A 163 -15.84 3.03 -3.62
N GLU A 164 -16.44 2.71 -2.49
CA GLU A 164 -16.91 3.71 -1.52
C GLU A 164 -15.74 4.46 -0.89
N VAL A 165 -14.67 3.73 -0.54
CA VAL A 165 -13.46 4.33 0.07
C VAL A 165 -12.75 5.29 -0.87
N PHE A 166 -12.62 4.93 -2.17
CA PHE A 166 -11.78 5.67 -3.10
C PHE A 166 -12.55 6.53 -4.13
N LYS A 167 -13.87 6.55 -4.13
CA LYS A 167 -14.67 7.29 -5.12
C LYS A 167 -14.25 8.76 -5.23
N LYS A 168 -14.12 9.46 -4.10
CA LYS A 168 -13.69 10.86 -4.07
C LYS A 168 -12.25 11.03 -4.55
N THR A 169 -11.38 10.11 -4.20
CA THR A 169 -9.95 10.13 -4.52
C THR A 169 -9.70 10.16 -6.03
N TYR A 170 -10.46 9.39 -6.81
CA TYR A 170 -10.38 9.41 -8.27
C TYR A 170 -10.81 10.75 -8.86
N SER A 171 -11.87 11.36 -8.32
CA SER A 171 -12.31 12.68 -8.76
C SER A 171 -11.26 13.75 -8.44
N ASP A 172 -10.65 13.69 -7.26
CA ASP A 172 -9.61 14.63 -6.83
C ASP A 172 -8.37 14.50 -7.73
N GLU A 173 -7.93 13.29 -8.03
CA GLU A 173 -6.83 13.01 -8.95
C GLU A 173 -7.07 13.60 -10.36
N LEU A 174 -8.24 13.32 -10.94
CA LEU A 174 -8.61 13.84 -12.27
C LEU A 174 -8.69 15.38 -12.28
N ASN A 175 -9.21 15.98 -11.22
CA ASN A 175 -9.26 17.44 -11.11
C ASN A 175 -7.86 18.07 -11.08
N VAL A 176 -6.92 17.46 -10.34
CA VAL A 176 -5.52 17.91 -10.31
C VAL A 176 -4.89 17.72 -11.69
N PHE A 177 -5.10 16.58 -12.35
CA PHE A 177 -4.59 16.32 -13.70
C PHE A 177 -5.07 17.36 -14.71
N ILE A 178 -6.37 17.64 -14.76
CA ILE A 178 -6.96 18.66 -15.64
C ILE A 178 -6.40 20.06 -15.31
N SER A 179 -6.23 20.37 -14.02
CA SER A 179 -5.66 21.65 -13.58
C SER A 179 -4.22 21.82 -14.07
N GLU A 180 -3.39 20.76 -13.97
CA GLU A 180 -1.99 20.84 -14.41
C GLU A 180 -1.85 20.86 -15.93
N ILE A 181 -2.77 20.25 -16.69
CA ILE A 181 -2.83 20.42 -18.14
C ILE A 181 -3.12 21.89 -18.50
N ARG A 182 -4.04 22.54 -17.81
CA ARG A 182 -4.48 23.92 -18.12
C ARG A 182 -3.49 24.99 -17.67
N ASN A 183 -2.87 24.79 -16.52
CA ASN A 183 -2.09 25.82 -15.82
C ASN A 183 -0.58 25.51 -15.76
N GLY A 184 -0.15 24.43 -16.38
CA GLY A 184 1.21 23.90 -16.31
C GLY A 184 1.46 22.99 -15.11
N PRO A 185 2.51 22.14 -15.19
CA PRO A 185 2.88 21.18 -14.14
C PRO A 185 3.20 21.87 -12.81
N ARG A 186 2.66 21.37 -11.71
CA ARG A 186 2.94 21.83 -10.34
C ARG A 186 3.59 20.77 -9.47
N GLY A 187 3.85 19.56 -10.05
CA GLY A 187 4.48 18.46 -9.34
C GLY A 187 3.59 17.76 -8.30
N ASN A 188 2.27 17.93 -8.40
CA ASN A 188 1.32 17.29 -7.48
C ASN A 188 0.93 15.87 -7.93
N LEU A 189 1.18 15.54 -9.19
CA LEU A 189 0.82 14.24 -9.77
C LEU A 189 1.97 13.23 -9.63
N PRO A 190 1.64 11.94 -9.46
CA PRO A 190 2.61 10.88 -9.63
C PRO A 190 3.14 10.85 -11.06
N THR A 191 4.45 10.85 -11.21
CA THR A 191 5.12 10.89 -12.50
C THR A 191 5.25 9.49 -13.11
N LEU A 192 5.60 9.41 -14.40
CA LEU A 192 5.97 8.14 -15.04
C LEU A 192 7.19 7.49 -14.35
N SER A 193 8.12 8.31 -13.86
CA SER A 193 9.27 7.82 -13.07
C SER A 193 8.82 7.16 -11.76
N ASP A 194 7.82 7.72 -11.06
CA ASP A 194 7.24 7.08 -9.87
C ASP A 194 6.68 5.69 -10.19
N GLY A 195 6.05 5.56 -11.37
CA GLY A 195 5.56 4.27 -11.86
C GLY A 195 6.67 3.25 -12.09
N VAL A 196 7.76 3.69 -12.71
CA VAL A 196 8.94 2.84 -12.95
C VAL A 196 9.56 2.39 -11.63
N GLU A 197 9.73 3.28 -10.67
CA GLU A 197 10.30 2.92 -9.36
C GLU A 197 9.38 1.97 -8.57
N ALA A 198 8.07 2.17 -8.61
CA ALA A 198 7.12 1.24 -7.99
C ALA A 198 7.18 -0.15 -8.65
N GLN A 199 7.36 -0.23 -9.97
CA GLN A 199 7.52 -1.49 -10.70
C GLN A 199 8.83 -2.19 -10.34
N LYS A 200 9.96 -1.48 -10.28
CA LYS A 200 11.24 -2.06 -9.84
C LYS A 200 11.12 -2.72 -8.45
N ILE A 201 10.42 -2.07 -7.52
CA ILE A 201 10.18 -2.63 -6.20
C ILE A 201 9.32 -3.89 -6.30
N ALA A 202 8.26 -3.88 -7.11
CA ALA A 202 7.40 -5.04 -7.32
C ALA A 202 8.18 -6.23 -7.89
N ASP A 203 9.03 -5.99 -8.89
CA ASP A 203 9.87 -7.01 -9.52
C ASP A 203 10.87 -7.62 -8.52
N ALA A 204 11.52 -6.77 -7.70
CA ALA A 204 12.44 -7.22 -6.66
C ALA A 204 11.73 -8.05 -5.58
N ILE A 205 10.49 -7.70 -5.22
CA ILE A 205 9.68 -8.46 -4.26
C ILE A 205 9.26 -9.80 -4.87
N ASP A 206 8.87 -9.84 -6.13
CA ASP A 206 8.54 -11.09 -6.82
C ASP A 206 9.79 -12.00 -6.91
N GLU A 207 10.95 -11.46 -7.28
CA GLU A 207 12.23 -12.19 -7.26
C GLU A 207 12.53 -12.75 -5.85
N SER A 208 12.35 -11.95 -4.81
CA SER A 208 12.53 -12.40 -3.42
C SER A 208 11.58 -13.54 -3.08
N PHE A 209 10.30 -13.43 -3.47
CA PHE A 209 9.31 -14.48 -3.27
C PHE A 209 9.71 -15.79 -3.98
N GLN A 210 10.18 -15.72 -5.22
CA GLN A 210 10.59 -16.89 -6.01
C GLN A 210 11.87 -17.51 -5.46
N THR A 211 12.87 -16.69 -5.12
CA THR A 211 14.20 -17.16 -4.72
C THR A 211 14.35 -17.45 -3.23
N LYS A 212 13.41 -16.96 -2.40
CA LYS A 212 13.48 -17.01 -0.94
C LYS A 212 14.72 -16.31 -0.35
N LYS A 213 15.16 -15.24 -1.00
CA LYS A 213 16.32 -14.43 -0.61
C LYS A 213 15.96 -12.96 -0.51
N SER A 214 16.71 -12.20 0.29
CA SER A 214 16.67 -10.75 0.23
C SER A 214 17.20 -10.26 -1.12
N ILE A 215 16.51 -9.28 -1.70
CA ILE A 215 16.92 -8.60 -2.94
C ILE A 215 17.27 -7.16 -2.61
N PHE A 216 18.44 -6.72 -3.08
CA PHE A 216 18.90 -5.36 -2.93
C PHE A 216 18.58 -4.58 -4.20
N LEU A 217 17.89 -3.44 -4.04
CA LEU A 217 17.69 -2.49 -5.11
C LEU A 217 18.88 -1.54 -5.12
N ASN A 218 19.78 -1.71 -6.08
CA ASN A 218 20.85 -0.76 -6.30
C ASN A 218 20.24 0.49 -6.93
N ASN A 219 20.63 1.68 -6.46
CA ASN A 219 20.33 2.92 -7.16
C ASN A 219 21.06 2.86 -8.51
N LEU A 220 20.31 2.57 -9.56
CA LEU A 220 20.75 2.70 -10.95
C LEU A 220 20.57 4.15 -11.39
#